data_c6533035bfdffed07e88819c832b50e0
#
_entry.id   c6533035bfdffed07e88819c832b50e0
#
_cell.length_a   1.000
_cell.length_b   1.000
_cell.length_c   1.000
_cell.angle_alpha   90.00
_cell.angle_beta   90.00
_cell.angle_gamma   90.00
#
_symmetry.space_group_name_H-M   'P 1'
#
loop_
_entity.id
_entity.type
_entity.pdbx_description
1 polymer ?
#
loop_
_entity_poly.entity_id
_entity_poly.type
_entity_poly.pdbx_seq_one_letter_code
_entity_poly.pdbx_strand_id
1 'polypeptide(L)'
;GKLPVTFYKDTAELPEFTDYSMKNRTYRYMEMEALYPFGYGLTYGTISYSGAKTEQETSAVLDDVTVCTKVKNESAYPLHESVEVYVKYKNAQPDEPGFQLKGIACVELQAGEEKEVSVTLHARDFAVITEDGGCVVRPGEYEISIGGQQPGERSRALTGRETVILTVRKEGNEENVEY
;
A
#
# COMPACT_ATOMS: atom_id res chain seq x y z
N GLY A 1 9.11 -11.65 9.54
CA GLY A 1 7.81 -11.54 8.86
C GLY A 1 7.21 -10.17 9.04
N LYS A 2 6.17 -9.88 8.31
CA LYS A 2 5.43 -8.61 8.35
C LYS A 2 4.22 -8.75 9.28
N LEU A 3 3.89 -7.69 10.02
CA LEU A 3 2.70 -7.66 10.89
C LEU A 3 1.44 -7.50 10.03
N PRO A 4 0.49 -8.43 10.10
CA PRO A 4 -0.79 -8.32 9.37
C PRO A 4 -1.84 -7.50 10.14
N VAL A 5 -1.40 -6.71 11.11
CA VAL A 5 -2.23 -5.89 12.00
C VAL A 5 -1.54 -4.58 12.34
N THR A 6 -2.30 -3.61 12.82
CA THR A 6 -1.79 -2.35 13.38
C THR A 6 -1.83 -2.43 14.89
N PHE A 7 -0.77 -2.04 15.56
CA PHE A 7 -0.73 -1.96 17.03
C PHE A 7 -0.95 -0.52 17.48
N TYR A 8 -1.93 -0.31 18.35
CA TYR A 8 -2.14 0.95 19.06
C TYR A 8 -1.04 1.15 20.11
N LYS A 9 -0.76 2.40 20.46
CA LYS A 9 0.20 2.73 21.52
C LYS A 9 -0.37 2.40 22.90
N ASP A 10 -1.66 2.65 23.11
CA ASP A 10 -2.35 2.47 24.37
C ASP A 10 -3.79 1.99 24.14
N THR A 11 -4.36 1.33 25.14
CA THR A 11 -5.79 0.93 25.14
C THR A 11 -6.73 2.13 25.20
N ALA A 12 -6.27 3.27 25.72
CA ALA A 12 -7.05 4.51 25.74
C ALA A 12 -7.28 5.12 24.35
N GLU A 13 -6.49 4.70 23.33
CA GLU A 13 -6.65 5.13 21.95
C GLU A 13 -7.68 4.30 21.18
N LEU A 14 -8.18 3.21 21.76
CA LEU A 14 -9.16 2.36 21.09
C LEU A 14 -10.51 3.11 21.00
N PRO A 15 -11.15 3.11 19.81
CA PRO A 15 -12.50 3.63 19.67
C PRO A 15 -13.48 2.87 20.58
N GLU A 16 -14.55 3.58 21.01
CA GLU A 16 -15.62 2.98 21.79
C GLU A 16 -16.12 1.67 21.18
N PHE A 17 -16.32 0.64 22.00
CA PHE A 17 -16.72 -0.70 21.52
C PHE A 17 -18.03 -0.70 20.74
N THR A 18 -18.94 0.22 21.08
CA THR A 18 -20.25 0.39 20.43
C THR A 18 -20.22 1.28 19.19
N ASP A 19 -19.09 1.91 18.89
CA ASP A 19 -18.89 2.66 17.66
C ASP A 19 -18.52 1.70 16.53
N TYR A 20 -19.43 1.53 15.57
CA TYR A 20 -19.25 0.67 14.40
C TYR A 20 -18.67 1.42 13.19
N SER A 21 -18.34 2.70 13.32
CA SER A 21 -17.59 3.41 12.28
C SER A 21 -16.18 2.83 12.14
N MET A 22 -15.60 2.97 10.98
CA MET A 22 -14.22 2.52 10.76
C MET A 22 -13.17 3.56 11.18
N LYS A 23 -13.59 4.74 11.62
CA LYS A 23 -12.69 5.82 12.01
C LYS A 23 -11.71 5.34 13.10
N ASN A 24 -10.43 5.61 12.87
CA ASN A 24 -9.32 5.17 13.73
C ASN A 24 -9.23 3.64 13.94
N ARG A 25 -9.89 2.86 13.09
CA ARG A 25 -9.77 1.39 13.07
C ARG A 25 -8.92 0.95 11.90
N THR A 26 -8.03 0.02 12.14
CA THR A 26 -7.09 -0.51 11.15
C THR A 26 -6.22 0.56 10.49
N TYR A 27 -5.17 0.15 9.81
CA TYR A 27 -4.26 1.04 9.10
C TYR A 27 -4.93 1.88 7.99
N ARG A 28 -6.09 1.42 7.48
CA ARG A 28 -6.81 2.09 6.39
C ARG A 28 -7.44 3.42 6.81
N TYR A 29 -7.87 3.50 8.07
CA TYR A 29 -8.66 4.62 8.60
C TYR A 29 -8.00 5.29 9.81
N MET A 30 -6.79 4.82 10.20
CA MET A 30 -6.10 5.35 11.37
C MET A 30 -5.48 6.70 11.06
N GLU A 31 -5.92 7.73 11.77
CA GLU A 31 -5.36 9.07 11.73
C GLU A 31 -4.23 9.27 12.76
N MET A 32 -4.22 8.42 13.78
CA MET A 32 -3.23 8.45 14.87
C MET A 32 -1.96 7.69 14.49
N GLU A 33 -0.87 8.02 15.16
CA GLU A 33 0.38 7.29 14.99
C GLU A 33 0.32 5.93 15.69
N ALA A 34 0.47 4.85 14.95
CA ALA A 34 0.52 3.49 15.48
C ALA A 34 1.78 3.25 16.33
N LEU A 35 1.71 2.34 17.31
CA LEU A 35 2.91 1.80 17.95
C LEU A 35 3.75 1.04 16.91
N TYR A 36 3.12 0.08 16.23
CA TYR A 36 3.68 -0.61 15.06
C TYR A 36 2.66 -0.57 13.92
N PRO A 37 3.01 0.03 12.78
CA PRO A 37 2.11 0.10 11.63
C PRO A 37 1.93 -1.28 10.99
N PHE A 38 0.85 -1.44 10.25
CA PHE A 38 0.62 -2.61 9.40
C PHE A 38 1.80 -2.82 8.44
N GLY A 39 2.17 -4.06 8.16
CA GLY A 39 3.31 -4.38 7.30
C GLY A 39 4.68 -4.17 7.96
N TYR A 40 4.75 -3.65 9.19
CA TYR A 40 6.02 -3.52 9.90
C TYR A 40 6.65 -4.89 10.17
N GLY A 41 7.95 -4.99 9.98
CA GLY A 41 8.69 -6.20 10.29
C GLY A 41 10.19 -5.95 10.35
N LEU A 42 10.87 -6.78 11.15
CA LEU A 42 12.32 -6.78 11.24
C LEU A 42 12.92 -7.68 10.15
N THR A 43 14.07 -7.28 9.66
CA THR A 43 14.92 -8.05 8.77
C THR A 43 16.36 -7.98 9.25
N TYR A 44 17.14 -9.00 8.95
CA TYR A 44 18.56 -9.04 9.30
C TYR A 44 19.43 -8.20 8.37
N GLY A 45 18.90 -7.78 7.24
CA GLY A 45 19.65 -7.03 6.25
C GLY A 45 18.98 -5.74 5.81
N THR A 46 19.59 -5.08 4.85
CA THR A 46 19.11 -3.84 4.27
C THR A 46 18.60 -4.10 2.87
N ILE A 47 17.37 -3.70 2.60
CA ILE A 47 16.74 -3.72 1.29
C ILE A 47 16.45 -2.28 0.87
N SER A 48 16.78 -1.94 -0.35
CA SER A 48 16.45 -0.65 -0.97
C SER A 48 15.49 -0.83 -2.14
N TYR A 49 14.68 0.21 -2.38
CA TYR A 49 13.71 0.28 -3.46
C TYR A 49 14.01 1.49 -4.33
N SER A 50 13.88 1.34 -5.65
CA SER A 50 14.15 2.44 -6.59
C SER A 50 13.40 2.25 -7.90
N GLY A 51 13.27 3.34 -8.68
CA GLY A 51 12.79 3.28 -10.06
C GLY A 51 11.36 2.77 -10.21
N ALA A 52 10.44 3.20 -9.34
CA ALA A 52 9.02 2.89 -9.53
C ALA A 52 8.53 3.43 -10.87
N LYS A 53 7.91 2.59 -11.68
CA LYS A 53 7.44 2.94 -13.03
C LYS A 53 6.19 2.14 -13.40
N THR A 54 5.45 2.65 -14.35
CA THR A 54 4.36 1.96 -15.05
C THR A 54 4.32 2.44 -16.49
N GLU A 55 3.82 1.61 -17.40
CA GLU A 55 3.53 2.02 -18.78
C GLU A 55 2.11 2.62 -18.91
N GLN A 56 1.27 2.43 -17.88
CA GLN A 56 -0.10 2.92 -17.81
C GLN A 56 -0.22 4.11 -16.84
N GLU A 57 0.54 5.19 -17.09
CA GLU A 57 0.42 6.43 -16.29
C GLU A 57 -1.00 7.01 -16.37
N THR A 58 -1.64 6.83 -17.53
CA THR A 58 -3.05 7.16 -17.77
C THR A 58 -3.75 5.98 -18.43
N SER A 59 -4.90 5.58 -17.92
CA SER A 59 -5.68 4.44 -18.40
C SER A 59 -7.17 4.63 -18.15
N ALA A 60 -8.03 3.85 -18.81
CA ALA A 60 -9.46 3.84 -18.50
C ALA A 60 -9.70 3.29 -17.09
N VAL A 61 -10.85 3.63 -16.48
CA VAL A 61 -11.19 3.21 -15.10
C VAL A 61 -11.15 1.69 -14.92
N LEU A 62 -11.51 0.93 -15.92
CA LEU A 62 -11.55 -0.54 -15.86
C LEU A 62 -10.27 -1.26 -16.33
N ASP A 63 -9.26 -0.51 -16.79
CA ASP A 63 -8.00 -1.10 -17.21
C ASP A 63 -7.16 -1.55 -16.01
N ASP A 64 -6.43 -2.63 -16.18
CA ASP A 64 -5.40 -3.04 -15.24
C ASP A 64 -4.17 -2.13 -15.34
N VAL A 65 -3.43 -2.02 -14.25
CA VAL A 65 -2.18 -1.23 -14.19
C VAL A 65 -1.06 -2.11 -13.66
N THR A 66 -0.02 -2.32 -14.45
CA THR A 66 1.17 -3.01 -13.98
C THR A 66 2.21 -2.00 -13.51
N VAL A 67 2.63 -2.14 -12.25
CA VAL A 67 3.67 -1.32 -11.64
C VAL A 67 4.91 -2.15 -11.43
N CYS A 68 6.07 -1.55 -11.65
CA CYS A 68 7.37 -2.18 -11.50
C CYS A 68 8.26 -1.36 -10.58
N THR A 69 9.13 -2.03 -9.84
CA THR A 69 10.18 -1.39 -9.04
C THR A 69 11.43 -2.26 -9.01
N LYS A 70 12.58 -1.65 -8.80
CA LYS A 70 13.82 -2.37 -8.51
C LYS A 70 13.96 -2.57 -7.01
N VAL A 71 14.26 -3.79 -6.61
CA VAL A 71 14.51 -4.20 -5.22
C VAL A 71 15.91 -4.71 -5.12
N LYS A 72 16.73 -4.14 -4.25
CA LYS A 72 18.13 -4.49 -4.10
C LYS A 72 18.45 -4.92 -2.66
N ASN A 73 19.17 -6.02 -2.53
CA ASN A 73 19.76 -6.46 -1.29
C ASN A 73 21.13 -5.79 -1.09
N GLU A 74 21.23 -4.88 -0.15
CA GLU A 74 22.48 -4.18 0.17
C GLU A 74 23.36 -4.96 1.17
N SER A 75 22.95 -6.18 1.54
CA SER A 75 23.63 -7.00 2.55
C SER A 75 24.57 -8.01 1.91
N ALA A 76 25.46 -8.58 2.72
CA ALA A 76 26.45 -9.59 2.31
C ALA A 76 25.91 -11.04 2.36
N TYR A 77 24.61 -11.24 2.54
CA TYR A 77 23.95 -12.54 2.63
C TYR A 77 22.58 -12.53 1.97
N PRO A 78 22.04 -13.69 1.57
CA PRO A 78 20.74 -13.76 0.92
C PRO A 78 19.60 -13.28 1.83
N LEU A 79 18.61 -12.66 1.25
CA LEU A 79 17.41 -12.18 1.92
C LEU A 79 16.15 -12.54 1.13
N HIS A 80 15.06 -12.73 1.86
CA HIS A 80 13.70 -12.76 1.31
C HIS A 80 13.00 -11.45 1.65
N GLU A 81 12.37 -10.84 0.66
CA GLU A 81 11.57 -9.62 0.85
C GLU A 81 10.15 -9.82 0.32
N SER A 82 9.19 -9.29 1.07
CA SER A 82 7.80 -9.15 0.65
C SER A 82 7.61 -7.71 0.18
N VAL A 83 7.47 -7.54 -1.12
CA VAL A 83 7.15 -6.26 -1.76
C VAL A 83 5.66 -6.02 -1.63
N GLU A 84 5.27 -4.97 -0.96
CA GLU A 84 3.89 -4.58 -0.73
C GLU A 84 3.53 -3.39 -1.62
N VAL A 85 2.38 -3.45 -2.27
CA VAL A 85 1.87 -2.37 -3.13
C VAL A 85 0.59 -1.84 -2.54
N TYR A 86 0.62 -0.56 -2.17
CA TYR A 86 -0.50 0.15 -1.59
C TYR A 86 -1.08 1.14 -2.59
N VAL A 87 -2.41 1.24 -2.61
CA VAL A 87 -3.15 2.17 -3.47
C VAL A 87 -3.93 3.15 -2.60
N LYS A 88 -3.91 4.42 -2.98
CA LYS A 88 -4.70 5.49 -2.36
C LYS A 88 -5.35 6.36 -3.43
N TYR A 89 -6.65 6.56 -3.36
CA TYR A 89 -7.34 7.56 -4.16
C TYR A 89 -7.04 8.96 -3.60
N LYS A 90 -6.48 9.87 -4.42
CA LYS A 90 -6.06 11.20 -3.93
C LYS A 90 -7.21 12.10 -3.49
N ASN A 91 -8.40 11.90 -4.07
CA ASN A 91 -9.60 12.66 -3.75
C ASN A 91 -10.54 11.89 -2.80
N ALA A 92 -10.01 10.96 -2.00
CA ALA A 92 -10.79 10.22 -1.01
C ALA A 92 -11.45 11.15 0.01
N GLN A 93 -12.70 10.82 0.37
CA GLN A 93 -13.42 11.53 1.42
C GLN A 93 -12.84 11.16 2.80
N PRO A 94 -13.10 11.95 3.85
CA PRO A 94 -12.53 11.68 5.20
C PRO A 94 -12.93 10.34 5.82
N ASP A 95 -14.05 9.77 5.40
CA ASP A 95 -14.59 8.48 5.84
C ASP A 95 -14.18 7.31 4.91
N GLU A 96 -13.51 7.60 3.81
CA GLU A 96 -12.96 6.60 2.91
C GLU A 96 -11.56 6.14 3.34
N PRO A 97 -11.15 4.91 2.96
CA PRO A 97 -9.86 4.39 3.34
C PRO A 97 -8.72 5.22 2.73
N GLY A 98 -7.67 5.38 3.51
CA GLY A 98 -6.40 5.90 3.05
C GLY A 98 -5.66 4.90 2.14
N PHE A 99 -4.41 4.62 2.43
CA PHE A 99 -3.69 3.56 1.72
C PHE A 99 -4.28 2.19 1.97
N GLN A 100 -4.46 1.40 0.92
CA GLN A 100 -4.93 0.02 0.99
C GLN A 100 -3.91 -0.90 0.34
N LEU A 101 -3.50 -1.96 1.03
CA LEU A 101 -2.68 -3.02 0.45
C LEU A 101 -3.49 -3.75 -0.64
N LYS A 102 -3.00 -3.71 -1.86
CA LYS A 102 -3.67 -4.28 -3.04
C LYS A 102 -2.81 -5.29 -3.79
N GLY A 103 -1.51 -5.29 -3.55
CA GLY A 103 -0.62 -6.26 -4.17
C GLY A 103 0.53 -6.67 -3.28
N ILE A 104 0.95 -7.92 -3.41
CA ILE A 104 2.12 -8.47 -2.73
C ILE A 104 2.91 -9.32 -3.73
N ALA A 105 4.22 -9.14 -3.73
CA ALA A 105 5.14 -10.04 -4.42
C ALA A 105 6.28 -10.43 -3.47
N CYS A 106 6.66 -11.72 -3.49
CA CYS A 106 7.79 -12.20 -2.71
C CYS A 106 8.99 -12.39 -3.63
N VAL A 107 10.15 -11.91 -3.19
CA VAL A 107 11.40 -12.02 -3.94
C VAL A 107 12.51 -12.51 -3.05
N GLU A 108 13.31 -13.45 -3.58
CA GLU A 108 14.57 -13.87 -2.98
C GLU A 108 15.71 -13.15 -3.71
N LEU A 109 16.62 -12.56 -2.95
CA LEU A 109 17.74 -11.77 -3.44
C LEU A 109 19.04 -12.32 -2.83
N GLN A 110 20.01 -12.66 -3.68
CA GLN A 110 21.34 -12.99 -3.22
C GLN A 110 22.06 -11.74 -2.69
N ALA A 111 23.19 -11.92 -2.05
CA ALA A 111 24.02 -10.81 -1.55
C ALA A 111 24.32 -9.80 -2.66
N GLY A 112 23.98 -8.54 -2.48
CA GLY A 112 24.17 -7.46 -3.44
C GLY A 112 23.30 -7.51 -4.70
N GLU A 113 22.40 -8.49 -4.82
CA GLU A 113 21.55 -8.65 -6.00
C GLU A 113 20.45 -7.60 -6.08
N GLU A 114 20.19 -7.11 -7.31
CA GLU A 114 19.05 -6.27 -7.66
C GLU A 114 18.14 -7.03 -8.63
N LYS A 115 16.85 -7.01 -8.37
CA LYS A 115 15.80 -7.56 -9.25
C LYS A 115 14.72 -6.53 -9.51
N GLU A 116 14.17 -6.54 -10.73
CA GLU A 116 12.92 -5.85 -11.03
C GLU A 116 11.75 -6.75 -10.61
N VAL A 117 10.82 -6.17 -9.86
CA VAL A 117 9.60 -6.82 -9.38
C VAL A 117 8.41 -6.09 -9.98
N SER A 118 7.47 -6.85 -10.56
CA SER A 118 6.25 -6.33 -11.18
C SER A 118 5.03 -6.84 -10.41
N VAL A 119 4.03 -5.97 -10.25
CA VAL A 119 2.73 -6.30 -9.68
C VAL A 119 1.66 -5.70 -10.56
N THR A 120 0.69 -6.52 -10.98
CA THR A 120 -0.49 -6.06 -11.71
C THR A 120 -1.60 -5.77 -10.72
N LEU A 121 -2.10 -4.55 -10.76
CA LEU A 121 -3.28 -4.07 -10.04
C LEU A 121 -4.46 -4.14 -11.00
N HIS A 122 -5.47 -4.93 -10.66
CA HIS A 122 -6.69 -5.04 -11.43
C HIS A 122 -7.63 -3.85 -11.17
N ALA A 123 -8.60 -3.61 -12.04
CA ALA A 123 -9.56 -2.52 -11.88
C ALA A 123 -10.16 -2.48 -10.45
N ARG A 124 -10.56 -3.62 -9.90
CA ARG A 124 -11.12 -3.74 -8.54
C ARG A 124 -10.17 -3.27 -7.42
N ASP A 125 -8.86 -3.25 -7.67
CA ASP A 125 -7.88 -2.81 -6.66
C ASP A 125 -7.89 -1.28 -6.47
N PHE A 126 -8.48 -0.56 -7.41
CA PHE A 126 -8.74 0.87 -7.34
C PHE A 126 -10.13 1.22 -6.79
N ALA A 127 -10.95 0.21 -6.52
CA ALA A 127 -12.33 0.43 -6.12
C ALA A 127 -12.48 0.87 -4.66
N VAL A 128 -13.54 1.63 -4.43
CA VAL A 128 -14.04 2.00 -3.11
C VAL A 128 -15.46 1.44 -2.93
N ILE A 129 -15.85 1.21 -1.68
CA ILE A 129 -17.22 0.80 -1.36
C ILE A 129 -18.03 2.07 -1.06
N THR A 130 -19.13 2.22 -1.74
CA THR A 130 -20.07 3.35 -1.54
C THR A 130 -21.01 3.09 -0.36
N GLU A 131 -21.68 4.13 0.13
CA GLU A 131 -22.60 4.02 1.28
C GLU A 131 -23.74 3.01 1.06
N ASP A 132 -24.20 2.85 -0.17
CA ASP A 132 -25.24 1.88 -0.56
C ASP A 132 -24.69 0.46 -0.79
N GLY A 133 -23.39 0.25 -0.55
CA GLY A 133 -22.71 -1.04 -0.68
C GLY A 133 -22.25 -1.38 -2.09
N GLY A 134 -22.34 -0.44 -3.03
CA GLY A 134 -21.75 -0.59 -4.37
C GLY A 134 -20.22 -0.63 -4.31
N CYS A 135 -19.60 -1.29 -5.28
CA CYS A 135 -18.15 -1.31 -5.44
C CYS A 135 -17.81 -0.59 -6.75
N VAL A 136 -17.17 0.57 -6.67
CA VAL A 136 -16.96 1.46 -7.81
C VAL A 136 -15.51 1.88 -7.97
N VAL A 137 -15.05 2.00 -9.22
CA VAL A 137 -13.79 2.64 -9.58
C VAL A 137 -14.10 4.05 -10.09
N ARG A 138 -13.48 5.04 -9.48
CA ARG A 138 -13.68 6.45 -9.82
C ARG A 138 -12.58 6.95 -10.76
N PRO A 139 -12.90 7.85 -11.70
CA PRO A 139 -11.88 8.58 -12.43
C PRO A 139 -11.12 9.53 -11.49
N GLY A 140 -9.84 9.78 -11.78
CA GLY A 140 -9.00 10.64 -10.97
C GLY A 140 -7.61 10.09 -10.74
N GLU A 141 -6.87 10.71 -9.84
CA GLU A 141 -5.51 10.32 -9.53
C GLU A 141 -5.43 9.35 -8.36
N TYR A 142 -4.61 8.34 -8.54
CA TYR A 142 -4.27 7.35 -7.52
C TYR A 142 -2.78 7.39 -7.24
N GLU A 143 -2.43 7.46 -5.97
CA GLU A 143 -1.07 7.30 -5.50
C GLU A 143 -0.80 5.82 -5.22
N ILE A 144 0.26 5.28 -5.80
CA ILE A 144 0.69 3.91 -5.60
C ILE A 144 2.03 3.95 -4.88
N SER A 145 2.09 3.33 -3.71
CA SER A 145 3.29 3.23 -2.89
C SER A 145 3.78 1.79 -2.89
N ILE A 146 5.06 1.58 -3.24
CA ILE A 146 5.69 0.27 -3.34
C ILE A 146 6.85 0.21 -2.37
N GLY A 147 6.89 -0.82 -1.54
CA GLY A 147 7.96 -0.99 -0.57
C GLY A 147 7.79 -2.25 0.27
N GLY A 148 8.60 -2.39 1.30
CA GLY A 148 8.53 -3.50 2.25
C GLY A 148 7.70 -3.18 3.50
N GLN A 149 6.84 -2.19 3.47
CA GLN A 149 6.08 -1.70 4.62
C GLN A 149 4.99 -0.74 4.19
N GLN A 150 4.01 -0.50 5.07
CA GLN A 150 3.03 0.57 4.91
C GLN A 150 3.73 1.92 4.71
N PRO A 151 3.30 2.77 3.73
CA PRO A 151 3.82 4.12 3.59
C PRO A 151 3.49 4.99 4.81
N GLY A 152 4.35 5.96 5.11
CA GLY A 152 4.13 6.94 6.17
C GLY A 152 5.33 7.17 7.08
N GLU A 153 5.28 8.29 7.82
CA GLU A 153 6.38 8.72 8.67
C GLU A 153 6.73 7.72 9.77
N ARG A 154 5.72 7.08 10.37
CA ARG A 154 5.97 6.10 11.44
C ARG A 154 6.74 4.89 10.94
N SER A 155 6.39 4.35 9.78
CA SER A 155 7.11 3.25 9.16
C SER A 155 8.56 3.64 8.89
N ARG A 156 8.77 4.82 8.31
CA ARG A 156 10.11 5.36 8.05
C ARG A 156 10.92 5.55 9.34
N ALA A 157 10.32 6.13 10.37
CA ALA A 157 10.99 6.35 11.66
C ALA A 157 11.45 5.04 12.32
N LEU A 158 10.66 3.97 12.20
CA LEU A 158 10.97 2.67 12.79
C LEU A 158 12.01 1.86 12.00
N THR A 159 12.03 1.98 10.67
CA THR A 159 12.82 1.11 9.81
C THR A 159 13.99 1.81 9.11
N GLY A 160 13.98 3.14 9.04
CA GLY A 160 14.91 3.92 8.24
C GLY A 160 14.72 3.74 6.72
N ARG A 161 13.66 3.04 6.29
CA ARG A 161 13.40 2.74 4.88
C ARG A 161 12.25 3.58 4.35
N GLU A 162 12.34 3.92 3.08
CA GLU A 162 11.28 4.62 2.36
C GLU A 162 10.61 3.70 1.35
N THR A 163 9.37 4.00 1.03
CA THR A 163 8.65 3.42 -0.11
C THR A 163 8.89 4.29 -1.33
N VAL A 164 8.83 3.71 -2.51
CA VAL A 164 8.82 4.47 -3.77
C VAL A 164 7.38 4.73 -4.18
N ILE A 165 7.13 5.93 -4.69
CA ILE A 165 5.77 6.41 -4.98
C ILE A 165 5.67 6.77 -6.46
N LEU A 166 4.55 6.40 -7.07
CA LEU A 166 4.14 6.87 -8.39
C LEU A 166 2.67 7.26 -8.36
N THR A 167 2.26 8.05 -9.35
CA THR A 167 0.86 8.44 -9.55
C THR A 167 0.37 7.88 -10.87
N VAL A 168 -0.82 7.29 -10.86
CA VAL A 168 -1.55 6.89 -12.07
C VAL A 168 -2.86 7.64 -12.14
N ARG A 169 -3.35 7.91 -13.36
CA ARG A 169 -4.60 8.58 -13.61
C ARG A 169 -5.59 7.63 -14.28
N LYS A 170 -6.76 7.48 -13.69
CA LYS A 170 -7.90 6.77 -14.27
C LYS A 170 -8.83 7.76 -14.96
N GLU A 171 -9.19 7.49 -16.21
CA GLU A 171 -10.05 8.37 -17.03
C GLU A 171 -11.34 7.65 -17.46
N GLY A 172 -12.41 8.43 -17.60
CA GLY A 172 -13.74 7.94 -17.98
C GLY A 172 -14.80 8.33 -16.97
N ASN A 173 -15.84 7.52 -16.88
CA ASN A 173 -16.89 7.66 -15.88
C ASN A 173 -16.60 6.72 -14.69
N GLU A 174 -17.27 6.95 -13.58
CA GLU A 174 -17.34 5.99 -12.49
C GLU A 174 -18.00 4.69 -12.99
N GLU A 175 -17.36 3.56 -12.70
CA GLU A 175 -17.81 2.26 -13.16
C GLU A 175 -17.92 1.26 -12.00
N ASN A 176 -18.97 0.43 -12.04
CA ASN A 176 -19.13 -0.65 -11.07
C ASN A 176 -18.17 -1.81 -11.40
N VAL A 177 -17.63 -2.41 -10.37
CA VAL A 177 -16.83 -3.63 -10.46
C VAL A 177 -17.36 -4.70 -9.51
N GLU A 178 -17.18 -5.96 -9.88
CA GLU A 178 -17.48 -7.05 -8.96
C GLU A 178 -16.41 -7.16 -7.87
N TYR A 179 -16.86 -7.44 -6.66
CA TYR A 179 -15.98 -7.57 -5.49
C TYR A 179 -15.25 -8.92 -5.48
#